data_79ec524f3089320d69278aa9539a09e5
#
_entry.id   79ec524f3089320d69278aa9539a09e5
#
_cell.length_a   1.000
_cell.length_b   1.000
_cell.length_c   1.000
_cell.angle_alpha   90.00
_cell.angle_beta   90.00
_cell.angle_gamma   90.00
#
_symmetry.space_group_name_H-M   'P 1'
#
loop_
_entity.id
_entity.type
_entity.pdbx_description
1 polymer ?
#
loop_
_entity_poly.entity_id
_entity_poly.type
_entity_poly.pdbx_seq_one_letter_code
_entity_poly.pdbx_strand_id
1 'polypeptide(L)'
;MLKTVNGIAQAHADKTIVLVGCGDNYVALVAQAKDAHELADNIVAPYAPYSMLEQCQKKEIFYELCEKHGVPYPHTFTFTKAMLNAQGEAPAEVLDQIDFPYPMILKPSDGIMWWQHEFEGQKKAYVIADRAELEQVIRDSYASGYTDDLILQDRVPGNDEYMRVLTSYSDRNGKVRMMCLGHVLLEEHQPHGVGNHACIITEPNDELMGGVRKLLEDLHFVGYSNFDVKYDERDGSFKFFDFNTRQGRSNYYVTNSGFN
;
A
#
# COMPACT_ATOMS: atom_id res chain seq x y z
N MET A 1 -9.67 -17.56 -14.10
CA MET A 1 -8.98 -16.41 -14.72
C MET A 1 -8.11 -16.84 -15.89
N LEU A 2 -7.06 -17.66 -15.73
CA LEU A 2 -6.07 -18.02 -16.77
C LEU A 2 -6.69 -18.59 -18.05
N LYS A 3 -7.60 -19.56 -17.93
CA LYS A 3 -8.29 -20.14 -19.11
C LYS A 3 -8.97 -19.08 -19.98
N THR A 4 -9.62 -18.09 -19.37
CA THR A 4 -10.30 -17.02 -20.09
C THR A 4 -9.31 -16.06 -20.75
N VAL A 5 -8.29 -15.63 -20.01
CA VAL A 5 -7.29 -14.68 -20.50
C VAL A 5 -6.48 -15.28 -21.66
N ASN A 6 -6.00 -16.51 -21.50
CA ASN A 6 -5.27 -17.21 -22.56
C ASN A 6 -6.17 -17.52 -23.77
N GLY A 7 -7.45 -17.85 -23.55
CA GLY A 7 -8.42 -18.01 -24.64
C GLY A 7 -8.64 -16.74 -25.46
N ILE A 8 -8.70 -15.58 -24.81
CA ILE A 8 -8.75 -14.28 -25.50
C ILE A 8 -7.47 -14.02 -26.29
N ALA A 9 -6.31 -14.30 -25.69
CA ALA A 9 -5.02 -14.12 -26.33
C ALA A 9 -4.87 -15.00 -27.58
N GLN A 10 -5.31 -16.25 -27.50
CA GLN A 10 -5.32 -17.18 -28.65
C GLN A 10 -6.26 -16.72 -29.77
N ALA A 11 -7.44 -16.19 -29.40
CA ALA A 11 -8.41 -15.67 -30.39
C ALA A 11 -7.90 -14.40 -31.11
N HIS A 12 -6.88 -13.73 -30.55
CA HIS A 12 -6.25 -12.53 -31.09
C HIS A 12 -4.73 -12.70 -31.19
N ALA A 13 -4.29 -13.82 -31.75
CA ALA A 13 -2.88 -14.19 -31.85
C ALA A 13 -2.02 -13.20 -32.66
N ASP A 14 -2.65 -12.39 -33.52
CA ASP A 14 -2.04 -11.32 -34.29
C ASP A 14 -1.81 -10.02 -33.49
N LYS A 15 -2.24 -9.96 -32.22
CA LYS A 15 -2.18 -8.77 -31.37
C LYS A 15 -1.38 -9.00 -30.10
N THR A 16 -0.77 -7.95 -29.60
CA THR A 16 -0.27 -7.90 -28.22
C THR A 16 -1.43 -7.56 -27.29
N ILE A 17 -1.64 -8.42 -26.29
CA ILE A 17 -2.66 -8.23 -25.27
C ILE A 17 -2.01 -7.66 -24.01
N VAL A 18 -2.42 -6.46 -23.59
CA VAL A 18 -1.98 -5.89 -22.31
C VAL A 18 -2.95 -6.32 -21.21
N LEU A 19 -2.45 -7.08 -20.25
CA LEU A 19 -3.25 -7.59 -19.13
C LEU A 19 -3.06 -6.70 -17.90
N VAL A 20 -4.12 -6.04 -17.48
CA VAL A 20 -4.14 -5.12 -16.34
C VAL A 20 -5.10 -5.63 -15.27
N GLY A 21 -4.61 -5.81 -14.04
CA GLY A 21 -5.39 -6.21 -12.87
C GLY A 21 -6.02 -4.99 -12.20
N CYS A 22 -7.32 -5.06 -11.90
CA CYS A 22 -8.08 -3.96 -11.29
C CYS A 22 -8.16 -4.05 -9.75
N GLY A 23 -7.19 -4.64 -9.09
CA GLY A 23 -7.10 -4.77 -7.63
C GLY A 23 -5.93 -5.65 -7.22
N ASP A 24 -5.51 -5.55 -5.96
CA ASP A 24 -4.29 -6.20 -5.47
C ASP A 24 -4.33 -7.73 -5.68
N ASN A 25 -5.47 -8.37 -5.38
CA ASN A 25 -5.65 -9.81 -5.60
C ASN A 25 -5.50 -10.22 -7.07
N TYR A 26 -6.03 -9.42 -8.00
CA TYR A 26 -5.90 -9.72 -9.43
C TYR A 26 -4.48 -9.52 -9.92
N VAL A 27 -3.80 -8.50 -9.42
CA VAL A 27 -2.39 -8.26 -9.74
C VAL A 27 -1.50 -9.38 -9.21
N ALA A 28 -1.73 -9.84 -7.98
CA ALA A 28 -1.04 -11.00 -7.42
C ALA A 28 -1.21 -12.26 -8.28
N LEU A 29 -2.46 -12.57 -8.67
CA LEU A 29 -2.75 -13.71 -9.56
C LEU A 29 -2.08 -13.60 -10.93
N VAL A 30 -2.04 -12.40 -11.50
CA VAL A 30 -1.38 -12.14 -12.80
C VAL A 30 0.13 -12.27 -12.67
N ALA A 31 0.72 -11.76 -11.60
CA ALA A 31 2.16 -11.86 -11.35
C ALA A 31 2.59 -13.32 -11.14
N GLN A 32 1.84 -14.08 -10.33
CA GLN A 32 2.07 -15.52 -10.14
C GLN A 32 2.01 -16.29 -11.46
N ALA A 33 0.98 -16.05 -12.28
CA ALA A 33 0.83 -16.70 -13.57
C ALA A 33 1.95 -16.34 -14.55
N LYS A 34 2.43 -15.08 -14.51
CA LYS A 34 3.58 -14.62 -15.29
C LYS A 34 4.86 -15.33 -14.87
N ASP A 35 5.13 -15.40 -13.57
CA ASP A 35 6.33 -16.06 -13.03
C ASP A 35 6.34 -17.58 -13.29
N ALA A 36 5.14 -18.19 -13.28
CA ALA A 36 4.96 -19.60 -13.63
C ALA A 36 4.97 -19.88 -15.16
N HIS A 37 5.12 -18.85 -16.01
CA HIS A 37 5.04 -18.97 -17.48
C HIS A 37 3.71 -19.57 -17.98
N GLU A 38 2.60 -19.28 -17.30
CA GLU A 38 1.27 -19.78 -17.63
C GLU A 38 0.47 -18.83 -18.55
N LEU A 39 0.99 -17.61 -18.78
CA LEU A 39 0.38 -16.65 -19.71
C LEU A 39 0.81 -16.93 -21.15
N ALA A 40 -0.10 -16.75 -22.11
CA ALA A 40 0.21 -16.89 -23.51
C ALA A 40 1.27 -15.86 -23.97
N ASP A 41 2.11 -16.21 -24.95
CA ASP A 41 3.28 -15.43 -25.39
C ASP A 41 2.96 -14.01 -25.85
N ASN A 42 1.75 -13.78 -26.36
CA ASN A 42 1.31 -12.46 -26.79
C ASN A 42 0.67 -11.62 -25.67
N ILE A 43 0.72 -12.09 -24.41
CA ILE A 43 0.27 -11.32 -23.24
C ILE A 43 1.42 -10.56 -22.61
N VAL A 44 1.25 -9.27 -22.43
CA VAL A 44 2.13 -8.40 -21.64
C VAL A 44 1.44 -8.05 -20.32
N ALA A 45 2.02 -8.50 -19.22
CA ALA A 45 1.59 -8.15 -17.86
C ALA A 45 2.62 -7.19 -17.23
N PRO A 46 2.33 -5.88 -17.10
CA PRO A 46 3.29 -4.87 -16.68
C PRO A 46 3.42 -4.83 -15.14
N TYR A 47 3.81 -5.94 -14.54
CA TYR A 47 3.97 -6.09 -13.09
C TYR A 47 5.34 -6.67 -12.75
N ALA A 48 5.84 -6.32 -11.57
CA ALA A 48 7.03 -6.92 -10.98
C ALA A 48 6.82 -8.43 -10.71
N PRO A 49 7.88 -9.21 -10.46
CA PRO A 49 7.75 -10.58 -9.98
C PRO A 49 6.91 -10.65 -8.69
N TYR A 50 6.15 -11.74 -8.51
CA TYR A 50 5.24 -11.89 -7.38
C TYR A 50 5.93 -11.72 -6.03
N SER A 51 7.13 -12.27 -5.87
CA SER A 51 7.93 -12.13 -4.64
C SER A 51 8.26 -10.67 -4.30
N MET A 52 8.49 -9.82 -5.31
CA MET A 52 8.72 -8.39 -5.10
C MET A 52 7.42 -7.67 -4.73
N LEU A 53 6.29 -8.03 -5.37
CA LEU A 53 4.98 -7.46 -5.03
C LEU A 53 4.64 -7.76 -3.56
N GLU A 54 4.79 -9.01 -3.15
CA GLU A 54 4.53 -9.46 -1.78
C GLU A 54 5.39 -8.69 -0.76
N GLN A 55 6.68 -8.54 -1.02
CA GLN A 55 7.58 -7.76 -0.16
C GLN A 55 7.17 -6.29 -0.07
N CYS A 56 6.88 -5.65 -1.19
CA CYS A 56 6.52 -4.23 -1.20
C CYS A 56 5.15 -3.94 -0.58
N GLN A 57 4.22 -4.91 -0.60
CA GLN A 57 2.88 -4.76 -0.02
C GLN A 57 2.84 -4.98 1.49
N LYS A 58 3.79 -5.74 2.05
CA LYS A 58 3.91 -5.91 3.49
C LYS A 58 4.46 -4.63 4.12
N LYS A 59 3.70 -4.09 5.06
CA LYS A 59 3.97 -2.75 5.62
C LYS A 59 5.29 -2.69 6.37
N GLU A 60 5.61 -3.71 7.17
CA GLU A 60 6.87 -3.79 7.89
C GLU A 60 8.06 -3.76 6.92
N ILE A 61 8.00 -4.53 5.83
CA ILE A 61 9.07 -4.57 4.80
C ILE A 61 9.15 -3.23 4.06
N PHE A 62 8.00 -2.63 3.75
CA PHE A 62 7.97 -1.31 3.14
C PHE A 62 8.64 -0.25 4.01
N TYR A 63 8.44 -0.27 5.32
CA TYR A 63 9.10 0.68 6.23
C TYR A 63 10.61 0.42 6.36
N GLU A 64 11.06 -0.84 6.33
CA GLU A 64 12.48 -1.17 6.22
C GLU A 64 13.10 -0.62 4.92
N LEU A 65 12.38 -0.70 3.81
CA LEU A 65 12.80 -0.09 2.54
C LEU A 65 12.84 1.43 2.64
N CYS A 66 11.86 2.06 3.27
CA CYS A 66 11.85 3.50 3.53
C CYS A 66 13.07 3.92 4.33
N GLU A 67 13.37 3.25 5.43
CA GLU A 67 14.55 3.48 6.27
C GLU A 67 15.84 3.39 5.46
N LYS A 68 16.01 2.28 4.73
CA LYS A 68 17.20 2.02 3.90
C LYS A 68 17.44 3.08 2.84
N HIS A 69 16.38 3.65 2.27
CA HIS A 69 16.45 4.61 1.17
C HIS A 69 16.26 6.07 1.60
N GLY A 70 16.11 6.32 2.92
CA GLY A 70 15.90 7.66 3.46
C GLY A 70 14.56 8.27 3.05
N VAL A 71 13.53 7.46 2.82
CA VAL A 71 12.17 7.90 2.55
C VAL A 71 11.44 8.05 3.88
N PRO A 72 10.95 9.25 4.25
CA PRO A 72 10.29 9.45 5.53
C PRO A 72 8.98 8.65 5.63
N TYR A 73 8.73 8.05 6.80
CA TYR A 73 7.49 7.34 7.12
C TYR A 73 7.05 7.67 8.55
N PRO A 74 5.78 7.46 8.92
CA PRO A 74 5.32 7.71 10.29
C PRO A 74 6.06 6.82 11.28
N HIS A 75 6.36 7.34 12.46
CA HIS A 75 6.94 6.53 13.52
C HIS A 75 6.06 5.30 13.77
N THR A 76 6.65 4.12 13.78
CA THR A 76 5.93 2.86 13.68
C THR A 76 6.40 1.88 14.74
N PHE A 77 5.46 1.20 15.38
CA PHE A 77 5.68 0.06 16.25
C PHE A 77 4.94 -1.14 15.66
N THR A 78 5.64 -2.24 15.44
CA THR A 78 5.06 -3.48 14.97
C THR A 78 4.70 -4.39 16.14
N PHE A 79 3.41 -4.64 16.35
CA PHE A 79 2.92 -5.56 17.36
C PHE A 79 2.70 -6.94 16.75
N THR A 80 3.45 -7.92 17.19
CA THR A 80 3.36 -9.30 16.69
C THR A 80 2.49 -10.17 17.61
N LYS A 81 1.89 -11.22 17.07
CA LYS A 81 1.14 -12.21 17.87
C LYS A 81 1.96 -12.84 18.99
N ALA A 82 3.28 -12.97 18.80
CA ALA A 82 4.18 -13.52 19.81
C ALA A 82 4.36 -12.62 21.05
N MET A 83 3.95 -11.35 20.96
CA MET A 83 3.97 -10.42 22.09
C MET A 83 2.80 -10.58 23.05
N LEU A 84 1.77 -11.35 22.67
CA LEU A 84 0.65 -11.65 23.57
C LEU A 84 1.08 -12.53 24.75
N ASN A 85 0.47 -12.30 25.90
CA ASN A 85 0.61 -13.20 27.06
C ASN A 85 -0.18 -14.53 26.86
N ALA A 86 -0.08 -15.43 27.81
CA ALA A 86 -0.77 -16.73 27.76
C ALA A 86 -2.32 -16.62 27.75
N GLN A 87 -2.87 -15.48 28.13
CA GLN A 87 -4.30 -15.17 28.12
C GLN A 87 -4.76 -14.53 26.81
N GLY A 88 -3.83 -14.27 25.87
CA GLY A 88 -4.12 -13.61 24.60
C GLY A 88 -4.27 -12.09 24.73
N GLU A 89 -3.67 -11.49 25.75
CA GLU A 89 -3.73 -10.05 26.01
C GLU A 89 -2.37 -9.40 25.72
N ALA A 90 -2.39 -8.12 25.36
CA ALA A 90 -1.18 -7.33 25.18
C ALA A 90 -0.61 -6.91 26.55
N PRO A 91 0.62 -7.35 26.91
CA PRO A 91 1.21 -6.99 28.19
C PRO A 91 1.51 -5.50 28.29
N ALA A 92 1.37 -4.94 29.51
CA ALA A 92 1.63 -3.52 29.76
C ALA A 92 3.04 -3.11 29.35
N GLU A 93 4.03 -3.93 29.68
CA GLU A 93 5.43 -3.70 29.37
C GLU A 93 5.76 -3.69 27.86
N VAL A 94 4.92 -4.32 27.03
CA VAL A 94 5.02 -4.25 25.57
C VAL A 94 4.42 -2.96 25.07
N LEU A 95 3.23 -2.61 25.55
CA LEU A 95 2.53 -1.38 25.14
C LEU A 95 3.28 -0.10 25.61
N ASP A 96 4.02 -0.19 26.73
CA ASP A 96 4.83 0.92 27.24
C ASP A 96 6.10 1.19 26.39
N GLN A 97 6.43 0.32 25.43
CA GLN A 97 7.49 0.56 24.44
C GLN A 97 7.05 1.45 23.28
N ILE A 98 5.73 1.69 23.15
CA ILE A 98 5.21 2.59 22.13
C ILE A 98 5.51 4.03 22.58
N ASP A 99 6.38 4.71 21.88
CA ASP A 99 6.94 6.01 22.25
C ASP A 99 6.31 7.21 21.51
N PHE A 100 5.13 7.01 20.95
CA PHE A 100 4.32 8.08 20.34
C PHE A 100 2.93 8.17 20.97
N PRO A 101 2.30 9.38 20.93
CA PRO A 101 1.08 9.66 21.69
C PRO A 101 -0.18 9.11 21.05
N TYR A 102 -1.23 9.00 21.84
CA TYR A 102 -2.61 8.90 21.35
C TYR A 102 -3.10 10.29 20.85
N PRO A 103 -4.04 10.33 19.89
CA PRO A 103 -4.54 9.20 19.14
C PRO A 103 -3.51 8.66 18.14
N MET A 104 -3.41 7.36 18.02
CA MET A 104 -2.53 6.68 17.06
C MET A 104 -3.33 5.91 16.01
N ILE A 105 -2.67 5.47 14.94
CA ILE A 105 -3.27 4.61 13.92
C ILE A 105 -2.90 3.17 14.20
N LEU A 106 -3.88 2.26 14.14
CA LEU A 106 -3.66 0.82 14.09
C LEU A 106 -4.21 0.27 12.77
N LYS A 107 -3.42 -0.52 12.08
CA LYS A 107 -3.80 -1.20 10.85
C LYS A 107 -3.15 -2.58 10.73
N PRO A 108 -3.76 -3.55 10.01
CA PRO A 108 -3.12 -4.85 9.78
C PRO A 108 -1.92 -4.70 8.83
N SER A 109 -0.92 -5.55 8.98
CA SER A 109 0.17 -5.66 8.00
C SER A 109 -0.34 -6.30 6.71
N ASP A 110 -1.01 -7.45 6.77
CA ASP A 110 -1.65 -8.11 5.63
C ASP A 110 -3.15 -7.78 5.54
N GLY A 111 -3.50 -6.90 4.61
CA GLY A 111 -4.88 -6.51 4.36
C GLY A 111 -5.75 -7.60 3.73
N ILE A 112 -5.16 -8.60 3.05
CA ILE A 112 -5.90 -9.72 2.45
C ILE A 112 -6.33 -10.69 3.54
N MET A 113 -5.37 -11.12 4.36
CA MET A 113 -5.64 -12.00 5.49
C MET A 113 -6.60 -11.35 6.49
N TRP A 114 -6.49 -10.03 6.70
CA TRP A 114 -7.35 -9.28 7.60
C TRP A 114 -8.83 -9.49 7.31
N TRP A 115 -9.24 -9.36 6.05
CA TRP A 115 -10.65 -9.53 5.65
C TRP A 115 -11.11 -10.99 5.57
N GLN A 116 -10.22 -11.96 5.78
CA GLN A 116 -10.58 -13.39 5.92
C GLN A 116 -10.94 -13.76 7.36
N HIS A 117 -10.63 -12.89 8.33
CA HIS A 117 -10.84 -13.09 9.76
C HIS A 117 -11.73 -11.98 10.33
N GLU A 118 -13.01 -12.06 10.02
CA GLU A 118 -13.99 -11.03 10.42
C GLU A 118 -14.31 -11.06 11.90
N PHE A 119 -14.48 -9.87 12.50
CA PHE A 119 -14.97 -9.67 13.87
C PHE A 119 -15.81 -8.39 13.96
N GLU A 120 -16.62 -8.28 15.01
CA GLU A 120 -17.50 -7.13 15.21
C GLU A 120 -16.69 -5.84 15.37
N GLY A 121 -17.07 -4.79 14.65
CA GLY A 121 -16.37 -3.50 14.67
C GLY A 121 -15.09 -3.45 13.86
N GLN A 122 -14.80 -4.48 13.06
CA GLN A 122 -13.61 -4.50 12.19
C GLN A 122 -13.57 -3.32 11.22
N LYS A 123 -12.39 -2.69 11.13
CA LYS A 123 -12.10 -1.56 10.23
C LYS A 123 -10.84 -1.83 9.43
N LYS A 124 -10.69 -1.17 8.30
CA LYS A 124 -9.44 -1.18 7.51
C LYS A 124 -8.27 -0.54 8.28
N ALA A 125 -8.57 0.51 9.05
CA ALA A 125 -7.64 1.18 9.95
C ALA A 125 -8.43 1.81 11.10
N TYR A 126 -7.81 1.87 12.27
CA TYR A 126 -8.39 2.45 13.48
C TYR A 126 -7.65 3.72 13.84
N VAL A 127 -8.40 4.73 14.29
CA VAL A 127 -7.86 5.85 15.05
C VAL A 127 -8.06 5.52 16.52
N ILE A 128 -7.02 5.04 17.16
CA ILE A 128 -7.04 4.57 18.56
C ILE A 128 -6.92 5.79 19.48
N ALA A 129 -7.94 6.02 20.27
CA ALA A 129 -8.03 7.20 21.12
C ALA A 129 -7.24 7.05 22.43
N ASP A 130 -7.16 5.83 22.97
CA ASP A 130 -6.52 5.55 24.23
C ASP A 130 -6.05 4.08 24.34
N ARG A 131 -5.41 3.76 25.47
CA ARG A 131 -4.86 2.43 25.74
C ARG A 131 -5.93 1.35 25.83
N ALA A 132 -7.08 1.65 26.40
CA ALA A 132 -8.14 0.66 26.57
C ALA A 132 -8.71 0.23 25.20
N GLU A 133 -8.90 1.17 24.29
CA GLU A 133 -9.29 0.87 22.91
C GLU A 133 -8.19 0.05 22.20
N LEU A 134 -6.91 0.39 22.39
CA LEU A 134 -5.80 -0.37 21.82
C LEU A 134 -5.80 -1.82 22.24
N GLU A 135 -5.89 -2.08 23.55
CA GLU A 135 -5.92 -3.42 24.12
C GLU A 135 -7.12 -4.24 23.61
N GLN A 136 -8.28 -3.59 23.46
CA GLN A 136 -9.47 -4.24 22.95
C GLN A 136 -9.32 -4.63 21.47
N VAL A 137 -8.84 -3.71 20.62
CA VAL A 137 -8.67 -3.99 19.19
C VAL A 137 -7.60 -5.07 18.95
N ILE A 138 -6.49 -5.07 19.70
CA ILE A 138 -5.48 -6.14 19.64
C ILE A 138 -6.10 -7.49 20.01
N ARG A 139 -6.84 -7.55 21.11
CA ARG A 139 -7.50 -8.77 21.57
C ARG A 139 -8.48 -9.31 20.53
N ASP A 140 -9.38 -8.48 20.02
CA ASP A 140 -10.39 -8.88 19.03
C ASP A 140 -9.75 -9.36 17.73
N SER A 141 -8.71 -8.66 17.28
CA SER A 141 -7.96 -9.03 16.08
C SER A 141 -7.38 -10.43 16.15
N TYR A 142 -6.65 -10.74 17.21
CA TYR A 142 -6.04 -12.08 17.35
C TYR A 142 -7.03 -13.17 17.78
N ALA A 143 -8.10 -12.82 18.48
CA ALA A 143 -9.19 -13.74 18.81
C ALA A 143 -9.98 -14.17 17.56
N SER A 144 -10.06 -13.34 16.52
CA SER A 144 -10.70 -13.69 15.24
C SER A 144 -9.93 -14.76 14.45
N GLY A 145 -8.69 -15.04 14.84
CA GLY A 145 -7.80 -15.95 14.12
C GLY A 145 -6.80 -15.26 13.19
N TYR A 146 -6.77 -13.92 13.15
CA TYR A 146 -5.70 -13.18 12.46
C TYR A 146 -4.34 -13.57 13.04
N THR A 147 -3.33 -13.79 12.20
CA THR A 147 -2.04 -14.34 12.63
C THR A 147 -0.84 -13.48 12.26
N ASP A 148 -1.05 -12.48 11.40
CA ASP A 148 0.01 -11.56 10.98
C ASP A 148 0.10 -10.34 11.92
N ASP A 149 1.00 -9.44 11.66
CA ASP A 149 1.35 -8.33 12.53
C ASP A 149 0.32 -7.18 12.47
N LEU A 150 0.22 -6.45 13.57
CA LEU A 150 -0.51 -5.19 13.66
C LEU A 150 0.49 -4.03 13.67
N ILE A 151 0.25 -3.07 12.80
CA ILE A 151 1.08 -1.88 12.65
C ILE A 151 0.46 -0.73 13.42
N LEU A 152 1.17 -0.27 14.44
CA LEU A 152 0.83 0.92 15.20
C LEU A 152 1.66 2.09 14.70
N GLN A 153 1.05 3.23 14.44
CA GLN A 153 1.74 4.39 13.87
C GLN A 153 1.36 5.68 14.58
N ASP A 154 2.35 6.55 14.74
CA ASP A 154 2.11 7.95 15.08
C ASP A 154 1.16 8.57 14.04
N ARG A 155 0.08 9.14 14.51
CA ARG A 155 -0.91 9.75 13.64
C ARG A 155 -0.39 11.07 13.08
N VAL A 156 -0.08 11.10 11.79
CA VAL A 156 0.24 12.35 11.09
C VAL A 156 -0.98 13.26 11.11
N PRO A 157 -0.88 14.48 11.68
CA PRO A 157 -2.00 15.42 11.76
C PRO A 157 -2.41 15.97 10.40
N GLY A 158 -3.46 16.78 10.36
CA GLY A 158 -3.98 17.41 9.15
C GLY A 158 -5.16 16.67 8.53
N ASN A 159 -5.92 17.41 7.72
CA ASN A 159 -7.09 16.96 6.96
C ASN A 159 -6.68 16.39 5.58
N ASP A 160 -7.64 16.28 4.67
CA ASP A 160 -7.44 15.74 3.31
C ASP A 160 -6.38 16.53 2.51
N GLU A 161 -6.30 17.85 2.70
CA GLU A 161 -5.34 18.72 2.00
C GLU A 161 -3.88 18.42 2.31
N TYR A 162 -3.61 17.68 3.39
CA TYR A 162 -2.26 17.21 3.72
C TYR A 162 -1.87 15.94 2.96
N MET A 163 -2.85 15.27 2.34
CA MET A 163 -2.64 14.05 1.59
C MET A 163 -2.02 14.31 0.21
N ARG A 164 -1.16 13.40 -0.19
CA ARG A 164 -0.57 13.32 -1.52
C ARG A 164 -0.68 11.90 -2.04
N VAL A 165 -0.80 11.77 -3.34
CA VAL A 165 -0.74 10.47 -4.03
C VAL A 165 0.29 10.55 -5.13
N LEU A 166 1.30 9.69 -5.06
CA LEU A 166 2.33 9.60 -6.09
C LEU A 166 2.10 8.36 -6.95
N THR A 167 1.76 8.58 -8.19
CA THR A 167 1.59 7.51 -9.18
C THR A 167 2.82 7.42 -10.06
N SER A 168 3.31 6.22 -10.36
CA SER A 168 4.44 6.04 -11.24
C SER A 168 4.36 4.76 -12.08
N TYR A 169 5.20 4.70 -13.11
CA TYR A 169 5.41 3.54 -13.96
C TYR A 169 6.91 3.36 -14.23
N SER A 170 7.39 2.14 -13.98
CA SER A 170 8.75 1.70 -14.29
C SER A 170 8.73 0.71 -15.46
N ASP A 171 9.65 0.87 -16.40
CA ASP A 171 9.77 -0.02 -17.55
C ASP A 171 10.38 -1.38 -17.16
N ARG A 172 10.47 -2.30 -18.12
CA ARG A 172 11.04 -3.65 -17.94
C ARG A 172 12.52 -3.66 -17.52
N ASN A 173 13.21 -2.53 -17.59
CA ASN A 173 14.59 -2.39 -17.15
C ASN A 173 14.69 -1.76 -15.74
N GLY A 174 13.56 -1.61 -15.04
CA GLY A 174 13.48 -0.97 -13.73
C GLY A 174 13.69 0.54 -13.76
N LYS A 175 13.53 1.19 -14.94
CA LYS A 175 13.66 2.64 -15.06
C LYS A 175 12.32 3.33 -14.97
N VAL A 176 12.20 4.28 -14.07
CA VAL A 176 10.99 5.10 -13.91
C VAL A 176 10.79 6.00 -15.11
N ARG A 177 9.69 5.79 -15.85
CA ARG A 177 9.35 6.50 -17.08
C ARG A 177 8.26 7.53 -16.92
N MET A 178 7.41 7.35 -15.91
CA MET A 178 6.32 8.27 -15.62
C MET A 178 6.20 8.42 -14.10
N MET A 179 6.00 9.65 -13.66
CA MET A 179 5.62 9.99 -12.29
C MET A 179 4.67 11.18 -12.31
N CYS A 180 3.66 11.13 -11.47
CA CYS A 180 2.72 12.22 -11.26
C CYS A 180 2.37 12.30 -9.80
N LEU A 181 2.71 13.43 -9.17
CA LEU A 181 2.31 13.72 -7.79
C LEU A 181 0.99 14.49 -7.81
N GLY A 182 0.02 13.97 -7.09
CA GLY A 182 -1.26 14.59 -6.87
C GLY A 182 -1.40 15.15 -5.46
N HIS A 183 -1.80 16.40 -5.35
CA HIS A 183 -2.26 17.01 -4.10
C HIS A 183 -3.75 16.74 -3.96
N VAL A 184 -4.13 16.10 -2.87
CA VAL A 184 -5.51 15.74 -2.58
C VAL A 184 -6.24 16.96 -2.01
N LEU A 185 -7.36 17.33 -2.62
CA LEU A 185 -8.23 18.39 -2.12
C LEU A 185 -9.44 17.83 -1.37
N LEU A 186 -9.82 16.59 -1.67
CA LEU A 186 -10.94 15.91 -1.04
C LEU A 186 -10.76 14.39 -1.14
N GLU A 187 -10.97 13.70 -0.02
CA GLU A 187 -11.09 12.24 0.05
C GLU A 187 -12.56 11.78 0.05
N GLU A 188 -12.79 10.49 -0.19
CA GLU A 188 -14.10 9.90 0.02
C GLU A 188 -14.29 9.59 1.50
N HIS A 189 -15.33 10.17 2.12
CA HIS A 189 -15.65 9.99 3.54
C HIS A 189 -16.71 8.90 3.81
N GLN A 190 -17.20 8.23 2.76
CA GLN A 190 -18.11 7.10 2.94
C GLN A 190 -17.34 5.87 3.47
N PRO A 191 -17.95 5.01 4.32
CA PRO A 191 -17.27 3.89 4.97
C PRO A 191 -16.49 2.97 4.02
N HIS A 192 -17.01 2.73 2.83
CA HIS A 192 -16.36 1.89 1.80
C HIS A 192 -15.38 2.66 0.91
N GLY A 193 -15.38 3.98 0.99
CA GLY A 193 -14.56 4.88 0.18
C GLY A 193 -13.34 5.46 0.89
N VAL A 194 -13.26 5.32 2.20
CA VAL A 194 -12.16 5.89 3.01
C VAL A 194 -10.79 5.49 2.47
N GLY A 195 -9.93 6.49 2.26
CA GLY A 195 -8.60 6.33 1.67
C GLY A 195 -8.59 6.37 0.13
N ASN A 196 -9.73 6.68 -0.52
CA ASN A 196 -9.76 7.00 -1.94
C ASN A 196 -9.86 8.52 -2.11
N HIS A 197 -9.14 9.04 -3.11
CA HIS A 197 -9.13 10.47 -3.40
C HIS A 197 -10.25 10.82 -4.39
N ALA A 198 -11.11 11.76 -4.02
CA ALA A 198 -12.24 12.21 -4.84
C ALA A 198 -11.87 13.42 -5.73
N CYS A 199 -10.97 14.28 -5.25
CA CYS A 199 -10.47 15.43 -6.01
C CYS A 199 -8.97 15.59 -5.81
N ILE A 200 -8.23 15.70 -6.92
CA ILE A 200 -6.77 15.80 -6.94
C ILE A 200 -6.38 16.90 -7.93
N ILE A 201 -5.36 17.68 -7.58
CA ILE A 201 -4.64 18.55 -8.52
C ILE A 201 -3.18 18.08 -8.61
N THR A 202 -2.53 18.30 -9.76
CA THR A 202 -1.10 18.00 -9.89
C THR A 202 -0.27 19.05 -9.16
N GLU A 203 0.68 18.58 -8.35
CA GLU A 203 1.60 19.44 -7.59
C GLU A 203 3.00 18.81 -7.60
N PRO A 204 3.90 19.21 -8.52
CA PRO A 204 5.22 18.60 -8.60
C PRO A 204 6.04 18.95 -7.35
N ASN A 205 6.78 17.94 -6.85
CA ASN A 205 7.76 18.09 -5.78
C ASN A 205 8.98 17.22 -6.13
N ASP A 206 10.05 17.88 -6.56
CA ASP A 206 11.24 17.21 -7.11
C ASP A 206 11.97 16.37 -6.04
N GLU A 207 11.99 16.80 -4.79
CA GLU A 207 12.63 16.08 -3.69
C GLU A 207 11.89 14.78 -3.39
N LEU A 208 10.57 14.85 -3.16
CA LEU A 208 9.72 13.70 -2.91
C LEU A 208 9.76 12.72 -4.09
N MET A 209 9.55 13.23 -5.30
CA MET A 209 9.54 12.42 -6.53
C MET A 209 10.92 11.80 -6.80
N GLY A 210 12.00 12.55 -6.53
CA GLY A 210 13.38 12.07 -6.66
C GLY A 210 13.71 10.94 -5.70
N GLY A 211 13.29 11.04 -4.44
CA GLY A 211 13.45 9.97 -3.43
C GLY A 211 12.77 8.67 -3.84
N VAL A 212 11.51 8.75 -4.28
CA VAL A 212 10.78 7.57 -4.75
C VAL A 212 11.34 7.01 -6.05
N ARG A 213 11.77 7.85 -6.98
CA ARG A 213 12.45 7.39 -8.20
C ARG A 213 13.68 6.55 -7.84
N LYS A 214 14.49 7.05 -6.93
CA LYS A 214 15.69 6.34 -6.47
C LYS A 214 15.32 5.00 -5.82
N LEU A 215 14.33 4.97 -4.92
CA LEU A 215 13.83 3.74 -4.29
C LEU A 215 13.42 2.71 -5.36
N LEU A 216 12.56 3.10 -6.32
CA LEU A 216 12.05 2.19 -7.35
C LEU A 216 13.16 1.67 -8.27
N GLU A 217 14.10 2.54 -8.67
CA GLU A 217 15.21 2.16 -9.55
C GLU A 217 16.25 1.27 -8.82
N ASP A 218 16.52 1.54 -7.54
CA ASP A 218 17.40 0.69 -6.71
C ASP A 218 16.81 -0.70 -6.47
N LEU A 219 15.47 -0.80 -6.36
CA LEU A 219 14.75 -2.08 -6.29
C LEU A 219 14.64 -2.79 -7.64
N HIS A 220 15.00 -2.13 -8.75
CA HIS A 220 14.66 -2.59 -10.10
C HIS A 220 13.16 -2.91 -10.25
N PHE A 221 12.31 -2.10 -9.61
CA PHE A 221 10.86 -2.29 -9.64
C PHE A 221 10.33 -2.14 -11.07
N VAL A 222 9.40 -3.01 -11.46
CA VAL A 222 8.79 -3.02 -12.80
C VAL A 222 7.29 -2.87 -12.69
N GLY A 223 6.71 -2.01 -13.52
CA GLY A 223 5.27 -1.82 -13.60
C GLY A 223 4.77 -0.60 -12.87
N TYR A 224 3.49 -0.63 -12.52
CA TYR A 224 2.83 0.47 -11.85
C TYR A 224 3.09 0.46 -10.35
N SER A 225 3.24 1.66 -9.80
CA SER A 225 3.30 1.89 -8.36
C SER A 225 2.47 3.11 -7.99
N ASN A 226 1.91 3.07 -6.79
CA ASN A 226 1.11 4.16 -6.24
C ASN A 226 1.41 4.27 -4.75
N PHE A 227 1.82 5.45 -4.31
CA PHE A 227 2.18 5.71 -2.92
C PHE A 227 1.20 6.68 -2.30
N ASP A 228 0.72 6.34 -1.10
CA ASP A 228 -0.05 7.24 -0.28
C ASP A 228 0.89 7.94 0.69
N VAL A 229 0.82 9.29 0.70
CA VAL A 229 1.77 10.16 1.38
C VAL A 229 1.01 11.25 2.11
N LYS A 230 1.47 11.65 3.29
CA LYS A 230 0.90 12.77 4.02
C LYS A 230 1.99 13.74 4.46
N TYR A 231 1.73 15.04 4.28
CA TYR A 231 2.60 16.09 4.79
C TYR A 231 2.44 16.20 6.30
N ASP A 232 3.54 16.18 7.02
CA ASP A 232 3.59 16.35 8.47
C ASP A 232 4.14 17.76 8.79
N GLU A 233 3.25 18.66 9.23
CA GLU A 233 3.65 20.02 9.60
C GLU A 233 4.60 20.08 10.79
N ARG A 234 4.64 19.03 11.63
CA ARG A 234 5.46 19.01 12.84
C ARG A 234 6.95 19.03 12.52
N ASP A 235 7.35 18.41 11.42
CA ASP A 235 8.74 18.32 10.97
C ASP A 235 8.97 18.76 9.52
N GLY A 236 7.90 19.16 8.81
CA GLY A 236 7.96 19.62 7.44
C GLY A 236 8.25 18.53 6.40
N SER A 237 8.06 17.26 6.74
CA SER A 237 8.35 16.14 5.86
C SER A 237 7.09 15.48 5.27
N PHE A 238 7.27 14.75 4.17
CA PHE A 238 6.23 13.94 3.57
C PHE A 238 6.38 12.49 4.03
N LYS A 239 5.43 11.99 4.83
CA LYS A 239 5.43 10.63 5.38
C LYS A 239 4.73 9.66 4.44
N PHE A 240 5.44 8.64 4.02
CA PHE A 240 4.92 7.56 3.17
C PHE A 240 4.33 6.46 4.05
N PHE A 241 3.11 6.00 3.78
CA PHE A 241 2.47 4.99 4.61
C PHE A 241 1.84 3.81 3.84
N ASP A 242 1.79 3.88 2.51
CA ASP A 242 1.38 2.74 1.69
C ASP A 242 2.12 2.71 0.36
N PHE A 243 2.51 1.50 -0.06
CA PHE A 243 3.07 1.21 -1.37
C PHE A 243 2.17 0.21 -2.09
N ASN A 244 1.30 0.72 -2.95
CA ASN A 244 0.45 -0.10 -3.79
C ASN A 244 1.20 -0.46 -5.07
N THR A 245 1.45 -1.74 -5.31
CA THR A 245 2.25 -2.26 -6.44
C THR A 245 1.42 -2.43 -7.72
N ARG A 246 0.50 -1.53 -7.94
CA ARG A 246 -0.45 -1.49 -9.04
C ARG A 246 -0.81 -0.06 -9.43
N GLN A 247 -1.49 0.08 -10.57
CA GLN A 247 -2.14 1.34 -10.93
C GLN A 247 -3.27 1.66 -9.93
N GLY A 248 -3.38 2.94 -9.59
CA GLY A 248 -4.50 3.49 -8.82
C GLY A 248 -5.50 4.21 -9.74
N ARG A 249 -6.62 4.68 -9.19
CA ARG A 249 -7.54 5.57 -9.90
C ARG A 249 -6.84 6.87 -10.37
N SER A 250 -5.85 7.32 -9.63
CA SER A 250 -5.03 8.49 -9.94
C SER A 250 -4.25 8.38 -11.25
N ASN A 251 -3.99 7.17 -11.77
CA ASN A 251 -3.36 7.00 -13.09
C ASN A 251 -4.21 7.59 -14.22
N TYR A 252 -5.55 7.64 -14.05
CA TYR A 252 -6.44 8.23 -15.04
C TYR A 252 -6.18 9.72 -15.28
N TYR A 253 -5.77 10.47 -14.26
CA TYR A 253 -5.42 11.89 -14.40
C TYR A 253 -4.26 12.09 -15.38
N VAL A 254 -3.27 11.21 -15.33
CA VAL A 254 -2.13 11.22 -16.26
C VAL A 254 -2.60 10.99 -17.70
N THR A 255 -3.41 9.94 -17.92
CA THR A 255 -3.97 9.60 -19.23
C THR A 255 -4.86 10.73 -19.77
N ASN A 256 -5.72 11.31 -18.93
CA ASN A 256 -6.62 12.39 -19.34
C ASN A 256 -5.88 13.70 -19.66
N SER A 257 -4.64 13.84 -19.18
CA SER A 257 -3.75 14.98 -19.53
C SER A 257 -2.97 14.76 -20.83
N GLY A 258 -3.27 13.68 -21.57
CA GLY A 258 -2.68 13.40 -22.90
C GLY A 258 -1.45 12.48 -22.87
N PHE A 259 -1.09 11.93 -21.71
CA PHE A 259 -0.01 10.96 -21.57
C PHE A 259 -0.60 9.54 -21.55
N ASN A 260 -0.57 8.88 -22.70
CA ASN A 260 -1.17 7.56 -22.89
C ASN A 260 -0.11 6.49 -23.17
#